data_a243384b534044fb0f46efc1a2bbf116
#
_entry.id   a243384b534044fb0f46efc1a2bbf116
#
_cell.length_a   1.000
_cell.length_b   1.000
_cell.length_c   1.000
_cell.angle_alpha   90.00
_cell.angle_beta   90.00
_cell.angle_gamma   90.00
#
_symmetry.space_group_name_H-M   'P 1'
#
loop_
_entity.id
_entity.type
_entity.pdbx_description
1 polymer ?
#
loop_
_entity_poly.entity_id
_entity_poly.type
_entity_poly.pdbx_seq_one_letter_code
_entity_poly.pdbx_strand_id
1 'polypeptide(L)'
;MQNYTLYGKNNLRSCIFILILGSIVYGNHLKNPFQFDTIVYIANNHTLDNVSKILNITFFKNNIFTNRGLLQISYALNAQLDGFRTFSYHLVNLILHLTNSLLIYFITRKIWCYFGWKEGWLQENDIHALSIFTAILFLLHPIQTESVIYIMGRSEVFSGTFYLSAFLLFQILSDKKNPPKTRFKVLALVLVPVIFLLGFSVKQTLVTLPIILLLYLFFGRQPDSFLISTLNKWKWGLGLITIIGLSLLFHKLLTDESFLIGPSNAGENIGRLNYMLTQPSVLLSYYLKLFLFPINLNIDPDIRIVTQWWSWRFYTGIVAIVFAIFVSYRIKETRAPLFFIFWFLIVISPSSSIITLNDLA
;
A
#
# COMPACT_ATOMS: atom_id res chain seq x y z
N MET A 1 -31.14 -14.69 -2.32
CA MET A 1 -29.71 -14.35 -2.12
C MET A 1 -28.98 -14.62 -3.42
N GLN A 2 -28.58 -13.58 -4.12
CA GLN A 2 -27.91 -13.73 -5.42
C GLN A 2 -26.46 -14.21 -5.20
N ASN A 3 -26.07 -15.24 -5.95
CA ASN A 3 -24.68 -15.72 -5.98
C ASN A 3 -23.79 -14.67 -6.68
N TYR A 4 -23.06 -13.88 -5.92
CA TYR A 4 -22.07 -12.93 -6.45
C TYR A 4 -20.90 -13.72 -7.05
N THR A 5 -20.92 -13.95 -8.35
CA THR A 5 -19.81 -14.59 -9.04
C THR A 5 -18.75 -13.54 -9.38
N LEU A 6 -17.50 -13.77 -8.91
CA LEU A 6 -16.32 -12.98 -9.33
C LEU A 6 -16.04 -13.09 -10.85
N TYR A 7 -16.68 -14.05 -11.53
CA TYR A 7 -16.46 -14.42 -12.92
C TYR A 7 -17.73 -14.18 -13.78
N GLY A 8 -18.11 -12.93 -13.99
CA GLY A 8 -19.19 -12.57 -14.90
C GLY A 8 -18.65 -11.84 -16.15
N LYS A 9 -19.38 -11.92 -17.28
CA LYS A 9 -19.05 -11.19 -18.51
C LYS A 9 -18.85 -9.68 -18.28
N ASN A 10 -19.56 -9.10 -17.33
CA ASN A 10 -19.44 -7.69 -16.95
C ASN A 10 -18.08 -7.39 -16.31
N ASN A 11 -17.51 -8.30 -15.51
CA ASN A 11 -16.21 -8.11 -14.89
C ASN A 11 -15.07 -8.04 -15.92
N LEU A 12 -15.13 -8.93 -16.93
CA LEU A 12 -14.14 -8.94 -18.00
C LEU A 12 -14.15 -7.62 -18.79
N ARG A 13 -15.34 -7.11 -19.13
CA ARG A 13 -15.48 -5.81 -19.82
C ARG A 13 -14.90 -4.67 -18.97
N SER A 14 -15.16 -4.65 -17.68
CA SER A 14 -14.62 -3.64 -16.76
C SER A 14 -13.11 -3.73 -16.65
N CYS A 15 -12.54 -4.93 -16.53
CA CYS A 15 -11.09 -5.12 -16.51
C CYS A 15 -10.44 -4.61 -17.81
N ILE A 16 -10.99 -4.97 -18.97
CA ILE A 16 -10.50 -4.50 -20.27
C ILE A 16 -10.60 -2.97 -20.35
N PHE A 17 -11.71 -2.38 -19.91
CA PHE A 17 -11.89 -0.94 -19.91
C PHE A 17 -10.85 -0.22 -19.04
N ILE A 18 -10.61 -0.70 -17.81
CA ILE A 18 -9.58 -0.16 -16.89
C ILE A 18 -8.19 -0.23 -17.54
N LEU A 19 -7.84 -1.38 -18.13
CA LEU A 19 -6.55 -1.57 -18.78
C LEU A 19 -6.35 -0.63 -19.97
N ILE A 20 -7.33 -0.50 -20.85
CA ILE A 20 -7.28 0.38 -22.01
C ILE A 20 -7.17 1.85 -21.56
N LEU A 21 -8.02 2.27 -20.64
CA LEU A 21 -8.05 3.64 -20.13
C LEU A 21 -6.70 4.04 -19.52
N GLY A 22 -6.14 3.21 -18.64
CA GLY A 22 -4.84 3.48 -18.03
C GLY A 22 -3.70 3.46 -19.02
N SER A 23 -3.73 2.56 -20.02
CA SER A 23 -2.71 2.53 -21.08
C SER A 23 -2.75 3.78 -21.96
N ILE A 24 -3.93 4.34 -22.23
CA ILE A 24 -4.08 5.60 -22.99
C ILE A 24 -3.54 6.78 -22.19
N VAL A 25 -3.92 6.89 -20.90
CA VAL A 25 -3.56 8.04 -20.06
C VAL A 25 -2.07 8.06 -19.75
N TYR A 26 -1.48 6.90 -19.45
CA TYR A 26 -0.06 6.82 -19.08
C TYR A 26 0.86 6.40 -20.24
N GLY A 27 0.35 6.12 -21.43
CA GLY A 27 1.18 5.65 -22.57
C GLY A 27 2.22 6.66 -23.06
N ASN A 28 1.97 7.97 -22.86
CA ASN A 28 2.85 9.04 -23.30
C ASN A 28 4.16 9.14 -22.50
N HIS A 29 4.20 8.67 -21.25
CA HIS A 29 5.40 8.79 -20.41
C HIS A 29 6.46 7.72 -20.65
N LEU A 30 6.16 6.68 -21.42
CA LEU A 30 7.06 5.53 -21.63
C LEU A 30 8.43 5.90 -22.23
N LYS A 31 8.55 7.08 -22.82
CA LYS A 31 9.79 7.60 -23.41
C LYS A 31 10.45 8.71 -22.57
N ASN A 32 9.94 8.99 -21.38
CA ASN A 32 10.55 9.99 -20.52
C ASN A 32 11.98 9.59 -20.14
N PRO A 33 12.91 10.55 -20.02
CA PRO A 33 14.30 10.28 -19.63
C PRO A 33 14.39 9.87 -18.15
N PHE A 34 15.54 9.34 -17.76
CA PHE A 34 15.90 9.20 -16.34
C PHE A 34 15.95 10.57 -15.67
N GLN A 35 15.42 10.66 -14.45
CA GLN A 35 15.32 11.91 -13.69
C GLN A 35 15.73 11.68 -12.24
N PHE A 36 16.23 12.71 -11.58
CA PHE A 36 16.60 12.71 -10.16
C PHE A 36 17.45 11.50 -9.76
N ASP A 37 17.09 10.84 -8.70
CA ASP A 37 17.77 9.65 -8.13
C ASP A 37 17.92 8.50 -9.12
N THR A 38 17.06 8.43 -10.13
CA THR A 38 17.13 7.40 -11.17
C THR A 38 18.46 7.44 -11.93
N ILE A 39 19.04 8.63 -12.10
CA ILE A 39 20.34 8.81 -12.75
C ILE A 39 21.44 8.16 -11.91
N VAL A 40 21.43 8.38 -10.62
CA VAL A 40 22.46 7.87 -9.68
C VAL A 40 22.29 6.39 -9.41
N TYR A 41 21.06 5.96 -9.07
CA TYR A 41 20.80 4.60 -8.59
C TYR A 41 20.57 3.57 -9.70
N ILE A 42 20.28 4.01 -10.94
CA ILE A 42 20.03 3.12 -12.08
C ILE A 42 21.01 3.41 -13.21
N ALA A 43 20.98 4.60 -13.82
CA ALA A 43 21.75 4.88 -15.04
C ALA A 43 23.27 4.80 -14.81
N ASN A 44 23.76 5.26 -13.66
CA ASN A 44 25.19 5.24 -13.29
C ASN A 44 25.58 4.03 -12.41
N ASN A 45 24.65 3.10 -12.18
CA ASN A 45 24.89 1.98 -11.28
C ASN A 45 25.33 0.71 -12.04
N HIS A 46 26.63 0.57 -12.28
CA HIS A 46 27.23 -0.58 -12.94
C HIS A 46 27.04 -1.93 -12.22
N THR A 47 26.54 -1.95 -10.99
CA THR A 47 26.20 -3.22 -10.31
C THR A 47 24.98 -3.89 -10.91
N LEU A 48 24.11 -3.13 -11.59
CA LEU A 48 22.92 -3.63 -12.25
C LEU A 48 23.23 -4.36 -13.57
N ASP A 49 24.43 -4.17 -14.16
CA ASP A 49 24.83 -4.80 -15.41
C ASP A 49 24.93 -6.32 -15.32
N ASN A 50 25.06 -6.85 -14.11
CA ASN A 50 25.27 -8.27 -13.90
C ASN A 50 24.29 -8.86 -12.89
N VAL A 51 23.16 -9.37 -13.38
CA VAL A 51 22.11 -10.01 -12.56
C VAL A 51 22.68 -11.21 -11.77
N SER A 52 23.68 -11.92 -12.27
CA SER A 52 24.27 -13.05 -11.54
C SER A 52 24.96 -12.61 -10.24
N LYS A 53 25.51 -11.40 -10.19
CA LYS A 53 26.04 -10.82 -8.95
C LYS A 53 24.92 -10.49 -7.95
N ILE A 54 23.78 -9.99 -8.46
CA ILE A 54 22.63 -9.63 -7.64
C ILE A 54 21.86 -10.88 -7.16
N LEU A 55 21.78 -11.91 -7.99
CA LEU A 55 21.17 -13.19 -7.61
C LEU A 55 22.10 -14.11 -6.81
N ASN A 56 23.34 -13.68 -6.51
CA ASN A 56 24.22 -14.44 -5.64
C ASN A 56 23.56 -14.65 -4.27
N ILE A 57 23.64 -15.87 -3.74
CA ILE A 57 23.11 -16.24 -2.44
C ILE A 57 23.56 -15.27 -1.32
N THR A 58 24.78 -14.77 -1.39
CA THR A 58 25.31 -13.80 -0.43
C THR A 58 24.58 -12.46 -0.51
N PHE A 59 24.29 -11.96 -1.71
CA PHE A 59 23.49 -10.75 -1.91
C PHE A 59 22.06 -10.95 -1.41
N PHE A 60 21.44 -12.06 -1.75
CA PHE A 60 20.09 -12.40 -1.31
C PHE A 60 20.01 -12.47 0.22
N LYS A 61 20.95 -13.17 0.86
CA LYS A 61 21.00 -13.32 2.32
C LYS A 61 21.18 -11.99 3.05
N ASN A 62 22.00 -11.09 2.49
CA ASN A 62 22.36 -9.84 3.15
C ASN A 62 21.40 -8.68 2.81
N ASN A 63 20.72 -8.72 1.66
CA ASN A 63 20.01 -7.56 1.13
C ASN A 63 18.50 -7.75 0.97
N ILE A 64 17.97 -8.99 0.95
CA ILE A 64 16.57 -9.23 0.64
C ILE A 64 15.62 -8.53 1.60
N PHE A 65 15.97 -8.44 2.88
CA PHE A 65 15.15 -7.82 3.92
C PHE A 65 15.65 -6.45 4.40
N THR A 66 16.86 -6.05 4.03
CA THR A 66 17.49 -4.84 4.55
C THR A 66 17.58 -3.71 3.53
N ASN A 67 17.89 -4.03 2.27
CA ASN A 67 18.23 -3.05 1.24
C ASN A 67 17.29 -3.09 0.02
N ARG A 68 15.99 -3.33 0.23
CA ARG A 68 15.01 -3.39 -0.88
C ARG A 68 15.42 -4.38 -1.99
N GLY A 69 15.89 -5.58 -1.59
CA GLY A 69 16.53 -6.53 -2.50
C GLY A 69 15.69 -6.94 -3.70
N LEU A 70 14.37 -7.19 -3.51
CA LEU A 70 13.49 -7.55 -4.63
C LEU A 70 13.28 -6.37 -5.60
N LEU A 71 13.27 -5.14 -5.09
CA LEU A 71 13.21 -3.94 -5.93
C LEU A 71 14.48 -3.82 -6.79
N GLN A 72 15.67 -4.01 -6.21
CA GLN A 72 16.93 -3.99 -6.94
C GLN A 72 16.98 -5.10 -8.02
N ILE A 73 16.51 -6.30 -7.71
CA ILE A 73 16.37 -7.39 -8.70
C ILE A 73 15.48 -6.96 -9.86
N SER A 74 14.37 -6.26 -9.59
CA SER A 74 13.48 -5.78 -10.65
C SER A 74 14.14 -4.77 -11.58
N TYR A 75 15.02 -3.91 -11.07
CA TYR A 75 15.81 -2.98 -11.89
C TYR A 75 16.91 -3.70 -12.69
N ALA A 76 17.58 -4.65 -12.07
CA ALA A 76 18.62 -5.43 -12.75
C ALA A 76 18.04 -6.29 -13.88
N LEU A 77 16.85 -6.84 -13.73
CA LEU A 77 16.14 -7.53 -14.82
C LEU A 77 15.83 -6.59 -15.98
N ASN A 78 15.38 -5.35 -15.70
CA ASN A 78 15.20 -4.36 -16.76
C ASN A 78 16.52 -4.04 -17.47
N ALA A 79 17.60 -3.79 -16.71
CA ALA A 79 18.93 -3.50 -17.27
C ALA A 79 19.42 -4.63 -18.17
N GLN A 80 19.17 -5.87 -17.80
CA GLN A 80 19.59 -7.03 -18.59
C GLN A 80 18.74 -7.23 -19.85
N LEU A 81 17.43 -6.94 -19.79
CA LEU A 81 16.51 -7.14 -20.92
C LEU A 81 16.63 -6.04 -22.00
N ASP A 82 16.80 -4.80 -21.59
CA ASP A 82 16.72 -3.63 -22.48
C ASP A 82 17.87 -2.63 -22.25
N GLY A 83 18.87 -3.00 -21.46
CA GLY A 83 19.95 -2.10 -21.04
C GLY A 83 19.41 -0.94 -20.21
N PHE A 84 19.95 0.25 -20.44
CA PHE A 84 19.51 1.47 -19.76
C PHE A 84 18.51 2.29 -20.59
N ARG A 85 17.70 1.62 -21.42
CA ARG A 85 16.58 2.28 -22.13
C ARG A 85 15.42 2.47 -21.16
N THR A 86 14.92 3.70 -21.06
CA THR A 86 13.90 4.08 -20.09
C THR A 86 12.55 3.39 -20.33
N PHE A 87 12.26 3.00 -21.57
CA PHE A 87 10.98 2.40 -21.97
C PHE A 87 10.58 1.19 -21.12
N SER A 88 11.48 0.22 -20.95
CA SER A 88 11.17 -1.00 -20.20
C SER A 88 10.93 -0.73 -18.70
N TYR A 89 11.62 0.25 -18.13
CA TYR A 89 11.45 0.65 -16.74
C TYR A 89 10.07 1.29 -16.50
N HIS A 90 9.68 2.21 -17.37
CA HIS A 90 8.35 2.82 -17.30
C HIS A 90 7.22 1.81 -17.56
N LEU A 91 7.43 0.89 -18.52
CA LEU A 91 6.46 -0.14 -18.84
C LEU A 91 6.16 -1.04 -17.63
N VAL A 92 7.19 -1.44 -16.88
CA VAL A 92 6.99 -2.24 -15.64
C VAL A 92 6.18 -1.46 -14.60
N ASN A 93 6.48 -0.17 -14.38
CA ASN A 93 5.70 0.66 -13.47
C ASN A 93 4.24 0.77 -13.90
N LEU A 94 4.00 0.97 -15.20
CA LEU A 94 2.64 1.02 -15.76
C LEU A 94 1.90 -0.31 -15.55
N ILE A 95 2.52 -1.45 -15.86
CA ILE A 95 1.90 -2.77 -15.66
C ILE A 95 1.53 -2.98 -14.18
N LEU A 96 2.41 -2.62 -13.26
CA LEU A 96 2.15 -2.72 -11.82
C LEU A 96 0.98 -1.80 -11.41
N HIS A 97 0.91 -0.57 -11.91
CA HIS A 97 -0.18 0.35 -11.63
C HIS A 97 -1.53 -0.14 -12.17
N LEU A 98 -1.55 -0.64 -13.40
CA LEU A 98 -2.73 -1.27 -13.99
C LEU A 98 -3.18 -2.49 -13.16
N THR A 99 -2.25 -3.33 -12.72
CA THR A 99 -2.51 -4.48 -11.84
C THR A 99 -3.11 -4.01 -10.51
N ASN A 100 -2.57 -2.96 -9.90
CA ASN A 100 -3.10 -2.39 -8.67
C ASN A 100 -4.54 -1.89 -8.84
N SER A 101 -4.84 -1.25 -9.97
CA SER A 101 -6.19 -0.78 -10.28
C SER A 101 -7.19 -1.94 -10.40
N LEU A 102 -6.79 -3.05 -11.04
CA LEU A 102 -7.61 -4.26 -11.09
C LEU A 102 -7.79 -4.90 -9.71
N LEU A 103 -6.74 -4.95 -8.91
CA LEU A 103 -6.82 -5.45 -7.53
C LEU A 103 -7.79 -4.62 -6.70
N ILE A 104 -7.74 -3.29 -6.80
CA ILE A 104 -8.67 -2.37 -6.13
C ILE A 104 -10.11 -2.63 -6.59
N TYR A 105 -10.34 -2.84 -7.88
CA TYR A 105 -11.67 -3.20 -8.38
C TYR A 105 -12.24 -4.45 -7.70
N PHE A 106 -11.46 -5.54 -7.60
CA PHE A 106 -11.91 -6.78 -6.98
C PHE A 106 -12.04 -6.66 -5.45
N ILE A 107 -11.11 -5.95 -4.81
CA ILE A 107 -11.11 -5.71 -3.35
C ILE A 107 -12.35 -4.93 -2.96
N THR A 108 -12.64 -3.83 -3.65
CA THR A 108 -13.77 -2.96 -3.32
C THR A 108 -15.09 -3.67 -3.55
N ARG A 109 -15.22 -4.48 -4.61
CA ARG A 109 -16.40 -5.34 -4.80
C ARG A 109 -16.65 -6.24 -3.59
N LYS A 110 -15.62 -6.90 -3.09
CA LYS A 110 -15.75 -7.75 -1.90
C LYS A 110 -16.06 -6.95 -0.65
N ILE A 111 -15.46 -5.77 -0.46
CA ILE A 111 -15.73 -4.91 0.69
C ILE A 111 -17.21 -4.50 0.71
N TRP A 112 -17.76 -4.04 -0.40
CA TRP A 112 -19.18 -3.68 -0.48
C TRP A 112 -20.12 -4.84 -0.17
N CYS A 113 -19.76 -6.06 -0.56
CA CYS A 113 -20.53 -7.26 -0.22
C CYS A 113 -20.37 -7.70 1.25
N TYR A 114 -19.26 -7.35 1.90
CA TYR A 114 -18.85 -7.90 3.19
C TYR A 114 -19.27 -7.05 4.39
N PHE A 115 -19.18 -5.74 4.29
CA PHE A 115 -19.45 -4.84 5.43
C PHE A 115 -20.92 -4.61 5.76
N GLY A 116 -21.82 -5.42 5.16
CA GLY A 116 -23.22 -5.52 5.59
C GLY A 116 -23.97 -4.21 5.46
N TRP A 117 -24.19 -3.78 4.24
CA TRP A 117 -25.22 -2.82 3.97
C TRP A 117 -26.56 -3.39 4.42
N LYS A 118 -27.47 -2.55 4.87
CA LYS A 118 -28.86 -2.98 5.10
C LYS A 118 -29.35 -3.66 3.82
N GLU A 119 -30.03 -4.80 3.97
CA GLU A 119 -30.59 -5.53 2.84
C GLU A 119 -31.42 -4.58 1.96
N GLY A 120 -31.10 -4.52 0.67
CA GLY A 120 -31.81 -3.68 -0.31
C GLY A 120 -31.22 -2.29 -0.60
N TRP A 121 -30.19 -1.84 0.11
CA TRP A 121 -29.60 -0.50 -0.11
C TRP A 121 -28.76 -0.42 -1.38
N LEU A 122 -28.00 -1.47 -1.71
CA LEU A 122 -27.20 -1.56 -2.93
C LEU A 122 -27.56 -2.83 -3.68
N GLN A 123 -27.90 -2.67 -4.95
CA GLN A 123 -28.05 -3.76 -5.90
C GLN A 123 -26.67 -4.18 -6.45
N GLU A 124 -26.60 -5.33 -7.12
CA GLU A 124 -25.35 -5.81 -7.72
C GLU A 124 -24.75 -4.81 -8.72
N ASN A 125 -25.62 -4.13 -9.49
CA ASN A 125 -25.20 -3.10 -10.44
C ASN A 125 -24.58 -1.89 -9.74
N ASP A 126 -25.09 -1.48 -8.59
CA ASP A 126 -24.55 -0.36 -7.81
C ASP A 126 -23.16 -0.72 -7.25
N ILE A 127 -23.02 -1.92 -6.68
CA ILE A 127 -21.73 -2.44 -6.19
C ILE A 127 -20.72 -2.50 -7.33
N HIS A 128 -21.13 -2.96 -8.50
CA HIS A 128 -20.29 -3.01 -9.67
C HIS A 128 -19.84 -1.61 -10.12
N ALA A 129 -20.77 -0.68 -10.24
CA ALA A 129 -20.51 0.70 -10.63
C ALA A 129 -19.56 1.41 -9.64
N LEU A 130 -19.82 1.28 -8.33
CA LEU A 130 -18.96 1.84 -7.28
C LEU A 130 -17.55 1.25 -7.32
N SER A 131 -17.42 -0.04 -7.61
CA SER A 131 -16.12 -0.70 -7.69
C SER A 131 -15.31 -0.25 -8.90
N ILE A 132 -15.97 -0.08 -10.06
CA ILE A 132 -15.35 0.51 -11.25
C ILE A 132 -14.93 1.96 -10.96
N PHE A 133 -15.84 2.76 -10.39
CA PHE A 133 -15.56 4.15 -10.06
C PHE A 133 -14.34 4.28 -9.14
N THR A 134 -14.25 3.45 -8.09
CA THR A 134 -13.11 3.45 -7.17
C THR A 134 -11.81 3.07 -7.88
N ALA A 135 -11.84 2.07 -8.74
CA ALA A 135 -10.67 1.64 -9.50
C ALA A 135 -10.20 2.71 -10.51
N ILE A 136 -11.14 3.38 -11.19
CA ILE A 136 -10.84 4.47 -12.12
C ILE A 136 -10.33 5.71 -11.36
N LEU A 137 -10.94 6.04 -10.23
CA LEU A 137 -10.47 7.12 -9.38
C LEU A 137 -9.00 6.91 -8.97
N PHE A 138 -8.66 5.70 -8.50
CA PHE A 138 -7.28 5.35 -8.19
C PHE A 138 -6.38 5.41 -9.43
N LEU A 139 -6.83 4.85 -10.55
CA LEU A 139 -6.07 4.78 -11.80
C LEU A 139 -5.68 6.16 -12.33
N LEU A 140 -6.63 7.10 -12.30
CA LEU A 140 -6.51 8.41 -12.96
C LEU A 140 -6.14 9.53 -12.00
N HIS A 141 -6.11 9.27 -10.68
CA HIS A 141 -5.86 10.31 -9.72
C HIS A 141 -4.46 10.93 -9.89
N PRO A 142 -4.32 12.26 -10.04
CA PRO A 142 -3.02 12.88 -10.31
C PRO A 142 -1.94 12.61 -9.25
N ILE A 143 -2.32 12.29 -8.02
CA ILE A 143 -1.37 11.91 -6.95
C ILE A 143 -0.57 10.64 -7.31
N GLN A 144 -1.08 9.80 -8.22
CA GLN A 144 -0.40 8.58 -8.65
C GLN A 144 0.71 8.83 -9.69
N THR A 145 0.76 10.02 -10.27
CA THR A 145 1.72 10.33 -11.34
C THR A 145 3.16 10.13 -10.91
N GLU A 146 3.51 10.53 -9.69
CA GLU A 146 4.85 10.30 -9.14
C GLU A 146 5.16 8.80 -9.06
N SER A 147 4.28 8.01 -8.46
CA SER A 147 4.47 6.57 -8.28
C SER A 147 4.58 5.80 -9.60
N VAL A 148 3.97 6.29 -10.69
CA VAL A 148 3.92 5.61 -11.99
C VAL A 148 4.98 6.13 -12.95
N ILE A 149 5.10 7.47 -13.06
CA ILE A 149 5.96 8.12 -14.05
C ILE A 149 7.42 8.17 -13.57
N TYR A 150 7.65 8.42 -12.29
CA TYR A 150 8.99 8.38 -11.73
C TYR A 150 9.45 6.93 -11.55
N ILE A 151 10.57 6.56 -12.16
CA ILE A 151 11.03 5.15 -12.17
C ILE A 151 11.31 4.65 -10.75
N MET A 152 11.91 5.47 -9.87
CA MET A 152 12.13 5.09 -8.46
C MET A 152 10.83 4.96 -7.67
N GLY A 153 9.73 5.55 -8.13
CA GLY A 153 8.37 5.32 -7.63
C GLY A 153 7.89 3.87 -7.77
N ARG A 154 8.66 3.02 -8.49
CA ARG A 154 8.42 1.57 -8.55
C ARG A 154 8.26 0.94 -7.16
N SER A 155 8.99 1.42 -6.17
CA SER A 155 8.88 0.93 -4.80
C SER A 155 7.45 1.01 -4.27
N GLU A 156 6.70 2.06 -4.64
CA GLU A 156 5.31 2.29 -4.23
C GLU A 156 4.36 1.34 -4.96
N VAL A 157 4.38 1.36 -6.31
CA VAL A 157 3.47 0.53 -7.10
C VAL A 157 3.72 -0.96 -6.90
N PHE A 158 4.98 -1.37 -6.73
CA PHE A 158 5.36 -2.77 -6.54
C PHE A 158 4.98 -3.28 -5.14
N SER A 159 5.28 -2.52 -4.09
CA SER A 159 4.84 -2.86 -2.73
C SER A 159 3.30 -2.85 -2.64
N GLY A 160 2.63 -1.90 -3.28
CA GLY A 160 1.18 -1.86 -3.42
C GLY A 160 0.61 -3.12 -4.07
N THR A 161 1.26 -3.65 -5.11
CA THR A 161 0.85 -4.90 -5.76
C THR A 161 0.88 -6.08 -4.78
N PHE A 162 1.94 -6.24 -4.00
CA PHE A 162 2.02 -7.27 -2.98
C PHE A 162 0.98 -7.09 -1.87
N TYR A 163 0.84 -5.85 -1.40
CA TYR A 163 -0.11 -5.51 -0.34
C TYR A 163 -1.55 -5.85 -0.73
N LEU A 164 -1.98 -5.36 -1.89
CA LEU A 164 -3.34 -5.56 -2.40
C LEU A 164 -3.59 -7.02 -2.79
N SER A 165 -2.58 -7.71 -3.34
CA SER A 165 -2.70 -9.14 -3.68
C SER A 165 -2.88 -10.01 -2.43
N ALA A 166 -2.07 -9.79 -1.38
CA ALA A 166 -2.20 -10.50 -0.13
C ALA A 166 -3.56 -10.22 0.54
N PHE A 167 -4.01 -8.97 0.51
CA PHE A 167 -5.30 -8.57 1.05
C PHE A 167 -6.47 -9.21 0.29
N LEU A 168 -6.45 -9.22 -1.04
CA LEU A 168 -7.47 -9.88 -1.87
C LEU A 168 -7.52 -11.38 -1.61
N LEU A 169 -6.37 -12.06 -1.56
CA LEU A 169 -6.31 -13.49 -1.23
C LEU A 169 -6.90 -13.76 0.16
N PHE A 170 -6.60 -12.92 1.13
CA PHE A 170 -7.16 -13.02 2.47
C PHE A 170 -8.69 -12.81 2.47
N GLN A 171 -9.19 -11.85 1.70
CA GLN A 171 -10.63 -11.66 1.50
C GLN A 171 -11.30 -12.90 0.90
N ILE A 172 -10.66 -13.55 -0.08
CA ILE A 172 -11.18 -14.79 -0.68
C ILE A 172 -11.20 -15.92 0.35
N LEU A 173 -10.15 -16.05 1.17
CA LEU A 173 -10.11 -17.03 2.27
C LEU A 173 -11.19 -16.83 3.31
N SER A 174 -11.51 -15.57 3.59
CA SER A 174 -12.50 -15.17 4.60
C SER A 174 -13.95 -15.24 4.10
N ASP A 175 -14.15 -15.51 2.81
CA ASP A 175 -15.48 -15.52 2.20
C ASP A 175 -16.28 -16.77 2.61
N LYS A 176 -17.32 -16.58 3.44
CA LYS A 176 -18.20 -17.67 3.88
C LYS A 176 -19.29 -18.01 2.90
N LYS A 177 -19.77 -17.00 2.15
CA LYS A 177 -20.85 -17.18 1.21
C LYS A 177 -20.42 -18.06 0.05
N ASN A 178 -19.15 -17.91 -0.37
CA ASN A 178 -18.53 -18.69 -1.43
C ASN A 178 -17.16 -19.23 -0.95
N PRO A 179 -17.15 -20.20 -0.05
CA PRO A 179 -15.88 -20.70 0.51
C PRO A 179 -15.04 -21.34 -0.59
N PRO A 180 -13.77 -21.01 -0.69
CA PRO A 180 -12.89 -21.62 -1.68
C PRO A 180 -12.69 -23.12 -1.39
N LYS A 181 -12.38 -23.90 -2.44
CA LYS A 181 -12.06 -25.33 -2.31
C LYS A 181 -10.91 -25.52 -1.33
N THR A 182 -10.89 -26.65 -0.61
CA THR A 182 -9.88 -26.94 0.44
C THR A 182 -8.45 -26.81 -0.06
N ARG A 183 -8.14 -27.32 -1.27
CA ARG A 183 -6.79 -27.18 -1.87
C ARG A 183 -6.39 -25.72 -2.05
N PHE A 184 -7.31 -24.87 -2.50
CA PHE A 184 -7.06 -23.43 -2.64
C PHE A 184 -6.88 -22.75 -1.28
N LYS A 185 -7.62 -23.18 -0.22
CA LYS A 185 -7.43 -22.64 1.14
C LYS A 185 -6.01 -22.89 1.63
N VAL A 186 -5.52 -24.13 1.49
CA VAL A 186 -4.15 -24.49 1.90
C VAL A 186 -3.12 -23.68 1.12
N LEU A 187 -3.27 -23.61 -0.20
CA LEU A 187 -2.37 -22.82 -1.05
C LEU A 187 -2.37 -21.34 -0.65
N ALA A 188 -3.51 -20.72 -0.44
CA ALA A 188 -3.61 -19.31 -0.11
C ALA A 188 -3.10 -19.01 1.32
N LEU A 189 -3.24 -19.94 2.28
CA LEU A 189 -2.63 -19.82 3.61
C LEU A 189 -1.09 -19.77 3.55
N VAL A 190 -0.48 -20.44 2.57
CA VAL A 190 0.97 -20.35 2.32
C VAL A 190 1.33 -19.11 1.51
N LEU A 191 0.52 -18.80 0.49
CA LEU A 191 0.82 -17.66 -0.41
C LEU A 191 0.73 -16.30 0.29
N VAL A 192 -0.20 -16.07 1.22
CA VAL A 192 -0.33 -14.79 1.91
C VAL A 192 0.95 -14.42 2.68
N PRO A 193 1.53 -15.29 3.53
CA PRO A 193 2.83 -15.01 4.16
C PRO A 193 3.97 -14.83 3.16
N VAL A 194 4.02 -15.62 2.09
CA VAL A 194 5.08 -15.53 1.07
C VAL A 194 4.98 -14.17 0.35
N ILE A 195 3.79 -13.76 -0.08
CA ILE A 195 3.56 -12.46 -0.72
C ILE A 195 3.91 -11.32 0.24
N PHE A 196 3.57 -11.46 1.53
CA PHE A 196 3.96 -10.50 2.57
C PHE A 196 5.48 -10.34 2.66
N LEU A 197 6.23 -11.46 2.77
CA LEU A 197 7.68 -11.44 2.87
C LEU A 197 8.34 -10.84 1.61
N LEU A 198 7.86 -11.22 0.42
CA LEU A 198 8.34 -10.65 -0.85
C LEU A 198 8.08 -9.16 -0.92
N GLY A 199 6.88 -8.71 -0.57
CA GLY A 199 6.55 -7.29 -0.56
C GLY A 199 7.33 -6.51 0.50
N PHE A 200 7.58 -7.09 1.68
CA PHE A 200 8.42 -6.49 2.72
C PHE A 200 9.85 -6.25 2.23
N SER A 201 10.37 -7.13 1.35
CA SER A 201 11.67 -6.92 0.70
C SER A 201 11.67 -5.85 -0.40
N VAL A 202 10.49 -5.32 -0.78
CA VAL A 202 10.36 -4.14 -1.65
C VAL A 202 10.29 -2.87 -0.81
N LYS A 203 9.39 -2.85 0.19
CA LYS A 203 9.18 -1.67 1.05
C LYS A 203 8.66 -2.09 2.44
N GLN A 204 9.19 -1.46 3.48
CA GLN A 204 8.87 -1.79 4.88
C GLN A 204 7.43 -1.44 5.28
N THR A 205 6.72 -0.62 4.52
CA THR A 205 5.30 -0.28 4.78
C THR A 205 4.38 -1.50 4.85
N LEU A 206 4.79 -2.64 4.25
CA LEU A 206 4.05 -3.88 4.36
C LEU A 206 3.93 -4.42 5.80
N VAL A 207 4.74 -3.95 6.74
CA VAL A 207 4.62 -4.32 8.17
C VAL A 207 3.21 -4.05 8.72
N THR A 208 2.47 -3.13 8.11
CA THR A 208 1.09 -2.79 8.49
C THR A 208 0.05 -3.82 8.03
N LEU A 209 0.38 -4.65 7.04
CA LEU A 209 -0.57 -5.60 6.43
C LEU A 209 -1.22 -6.54 7.46
N PRO A 210 -0.50 -7.20 8.38
CA PRO A 210 -1.13 -8.07 9.37
C PRO A 210 -2.20 -7.35 10.20
N ILE A 211 -1.95 -6.09 10.57
CA ILE A 211 -2.89 -5.26 11.33
C ILE A 211 -4.15 -4.99 10.49
N ILE A 212 -3.99 -4.71 9.22
CA ILE A 212 -5.12 -4.47 8.30
C ILE A 212 -5.93 -5.76 8.08
N LEU A 213 -5.29 -6.92 8.00
CA LEU A 213 -6.01 -8.19 7.91
C LEU A 213 -6.87 -8.45 9.16
N LEU A 214 -6.34 -8.16 10.34
CA LEU A 214 -7.10 -8.23 11.61
C LEU A 214 -8.22 -7.19 11.65
N LEU A 215 -7.95 -5.97 11.22
CA LEU A 215 -8.94 -4.90 11.13
C LEU A 215 -10.11 -5.31 10.20
N TYR A 216 -9.81 -5.93 9.06
CA TYR A 216 -10.81 -6.43 8.13
C TYR A 216 -11.72 -7.47 8.78
N LEU A 217 -11.17 -8.42 9.56
CA LEU A 217 -11.96 -9.41 10.30
C LEU A 217 -12.82 -8.74 11.39
N PHE A 218 -12.27 -7.78 12.10
CA PHE A 218 -12.97 -7.06 13.17
C PHE A 218 -14.18 -6.28 12.66
N PHE A 219 -14.02 -5.53 11.58
CA PHE A 219 -15.12 -4.74 11.00
C PHE A 219 -16.12 -5.58 10.22
N GLY A 220 -15.70 -6.72 9.67
CA GLY A 220 -16.53 -7.56 8.81
C GLY A 220 -17.62 -8.37 9.51
N ARG A 221 -17.78 -8.27 10.84
CA ARG A 221 -18.84 -8.95 11.61
C ARG A 221 -19.02 -10.43 11.30
N GLN A 222 -17.92 -11.18 11.13
CA GLN A 222 -18.01 -12.62 10.88
C GLN A 222 -17.38 -13.44 12.01
N PRO A 223 -18.07 -13.61 13.18
CA PRO A 223 -17.51 -14.32 14.33
C PRO A 223 -17.18 -15.79 14.08
N ASP A 224 -17.85 -16.40 13.09
CA ASP A 224 -17.71 -17.83 12.82
C ASP A 224 -16.90 -18.16 11.55
N SER A 225 -15.98 -17.31 11.05
CA SER A 225 -15.13 -17.68 9.93
C SER A 225 -14.16 -18.80 10.33
N PHE A 226 -13.82 -19.67 9.38
CA PHE A 226 -12.77 -20.69 9.57
C PHE A 226 -11.49 -20.07 10.12
N LEU A 227 -11.11 -18.88 9.61
CA LEU A 227 -9.97 -18.13 10.12
C LEU A 227 -10.17 -17.69 11.56
N ILE A 228 -11.33 -17.18 11.96
CA ILE A 228 -11.60 -16.80 13.35
C ILE A 228 -11.65 -18.03 14.27
N SER A 229 -12.24 -19.14 13.83
CA SER A 229 -12.21 -20.39 14.61
C SER A 229 -10.80 -20.91 14.77
N THR A 230 -9.99 -20.85 13.70
CA THR A 230 -8.57 -21.24 13.73
C THR A 230 -7.74 -20.24 14.55
N LEU A 231 -7.94 -18.94 14.37
CA LEU A 231 -7.31 -17.89 15.18
C LEU A 231 -7.72 -18.01 16.66
N ASN A 232 -8.97 -18.38 16.97
CA ASN A 232 -9.40 -18.62 18.35
C ASN A 232 -8.70 -19.83 18.99
N LYS A 233 -8.36 -20.86 18.22
CA LYS A 233 -7.55 -21.97 18.69
C LYS A 233 -6.09 -21.58 18.93
N TRP A 234 -5.55 -20.72 18.06
CA TRP A 234 -4.13 -20.32 18.03
C TRP A 234 -3.88 -18.86 18.46
N LYS A 235 -4.91 -18.16 18.93
CA LYS A 235 -4.86 -16.72 19.25
C LYS A 235 -3.69 -16.34 20.16
N TRP A 236 -3.38 -17.15 21.14
CA TRP A 236 -2.29 -16.89 22.06
C TRP A 236 -0.93 -17.12 21.39
N GLY A 237 -0.78 -18.19 20.58
CA GLY A 237 0.45 -18.45 19.82
C GLY A 237 0.70 -17.44 18.73
N LEU A 238 -0.33 -17.09 17.94
CA LEU A 238 -0.23 -16.08 16.90
C LEU A 238 -0.03 -14.67 17.50
N GLY A 239 -0.73 -14.35 18.60
CA GLY A 239 -0.53 -13.11 19.34
C GLY A 239 0.90 -12.99 19.86
N LEU A 240 1.44 -14.06 20.43
CA LEU A 240 2.82 -14.11 20.93
C LEU A 240 3.83 -13.95 19.79
N ILE A 241 3.65 -14.66 18.67
CA ILE A 241 4.51 -14.52 17.48
C ILE A 241 4.45 -13.11 16.91
N THR A 242 3.25 -12.51 16.86
CA THR A 242 3.07 -11.13 16.39
C THR A 242 3.75 -10.14 17.33
N ILE A 243 3.59 -10.30 18.64
CA ILE A 243 4.24 -9.45 19.66
C ILE A 243 5.76 -9.61 19.59
N ILE A 244 6.28 -10.83 19.51
CA ILE A 244 7.72 -11.08 19.38
C ILE A 244 8.24 -10.48 18.06
N GLY A 245 7.54 -10.71 16.94
CA GLY A 245 7.93 -10.15 15.64
C GLY A 245 7.94 -8.63 15.63
N LEU A 246 6.91 -8.00 16.19
CA LEU A 246 6.84 -6.55 16.35
C LEU A 246 7.90 -6.02 17.33
N SER A 247 8.18 -6.75 18.42
CA SER A 247 9.20 -6.38 19.39
C SER A 247 10.60 -6.46 18.81
N LEU A 248 10.91 -7.53 18.05
CA LEU A 248 12.19 -7.68 17.35
C LEU A 248 12.34 -6.62 16.25
N LEU A 249 11.28 -6.34 15.51
CA LEU A 249 11.25 -5.27 14.51
C LEU A 249 11.47 -3.91 15.18
N PHE A 250 10.76 -3.63 16.27
CA PHE A 250 10.88 -2.39 17.02
C PHE A 250 12.25 -2.25 17.67
N HIS A 251 12.80 -3.33 18.22
CA HIS A 251 14.19 -3.36 18.74
C HIS A 251 15.19 -3.04 17.61
N LYS A 252 15.04 -3.67 16.44
CA LYS A 252 15.88 -3.39 15.28
C LYS A 252 15.74 -1.95 14.80
N LEU A 253 14.51 -1.41 14.78
CA LEU A 253 14.21 -0.02 14.45
C LEU A 253 14.88 0.97 15.45
N LEU A 254 15.00 0.59 16.71
CA LEU A 254 15.63 1.43 17.75
C LEU A 254 17.16 1.33 17.78
N THR A 255 17.72 0.19 17.37
CA THR A 255 19.17 -0.08 17.46
C THR A 255 19.93 0.16 16.18
N ASP A 256 19.23 0.16 15.04
CA ASP A 256 19.86 0.37 13.73
C ASP A 256 19.78 1.86 13.36
N GLU A 257 20.84 2.60 13.69
CA GLU A 257 20.93 4.03 13.33
C GLU A 257 20.79 4.25 11.82
N SER A 258 21.24 3.31 11.00
CA SER A 258 21.10 3.37 9.54
C SER A 258 19.66 3.22 9.05
N PHE A 259 18.77 2.66 9.86
CA PHE A 259 17.35 2.52 9.57
C PHE A 259 16.56 3.76 10.01
N LEU A 260 17.02 4.43 11.07
CA LEU A 260 16.39 5.64 11.65
C LEU A 260 16.94 6.93 11.03
N ILE A 261 18.12 6.87 10.47
CA ILE A 261 18.82 8.00 9.85
C ILE A 261 19.15 7.52 8.44
N GLY A 262 18.32 7.85 7.48
CA GLY A 262 18.75 7.84 6.08
C GLY A 262 20.03 8.69 5.97
N PRO A 263 20.85 8.57 4.92
CA PRO A 263 22.10 9.31 4.81
C PRO A 263 21.80 10.81 4.98
N SER A 264 22.17 11.32 6.14
CA SER A 264 22.00 12.71 6.57
C SER A 264 22.96 13.62 5.81
N ASN A 265 22.69 13.84 4.52
CA ASN A 265 23.44 14.78 3.69
C ASN A 265 22.66 16.05 3.34
N ALA A 266 21.44 16.21 3.84
CA ALA A 266 20.67 17.44 3.66
C ALA A 266 20.31 18.02 5.04
N GLY A 267 20.76 19.24 5.27
CA GLY A 267 20.70 19.98 6.51
C GLY A 267 19.31 20.05 7.16
N GLU A 268 19.36 20.26 8.44
CA GLU A 268 18.33 20.36 9.47
C GLU A 268 17.80 19.02 9.98
N ASN A 269 18.48 18.51 11.01
CA ASN A 269 17.95 17.44 11.87
C ASN A 269 16.67 17.93 12.54
N ILE A 270 15.52 17.61 11.94
CA ILE A 270 14.22 17.84 12.57
C ILE A 270 14.17 16.93 13.79
N GLY A 271 14.20 17.50 14.99
CA GLY A 271 14.10 16.73 16.22
C GLY A 271 12.83 15.87 16.22
N ARG A 272 12.91 14.64 16.72
CA ARG A 272 11.81 13.67 16.74
C ARG A 272 10.49 14.25 17.25
N LEU A 273 10.54 15.11 18.30
CA LEU A 273 9.34 15.77 18.82
C LEU A 273 8.70 16.70 17.79
N ASN A 274 9.49 17.53 17.11
CA ASN A 274 8.99 18.46 16.08
C ASN A 274 8.42 17.70 14.89
N TYR A 275 9.04 16.58 14.51
CA TYR A 275 8.49 15.68 13.49
C TYR A 275 7.10 15.17 13.88
N MET A 276 6.96 14.59 15.09
CA MET A 276 5.68 14.09 15.60
C MET A 276 4.59 15.17 15.70
N LEU A 277 4.95 16.38 16.14
CA LEU A 277 4.03 17.50 16.22
C LEU A 277 3.60 18.01 14.84
N THR A 278 4.43 17.82 13.82
CA THR A 278 4.13 18.27 12.46
C THR A 278 3.17 17.32 11.74
N GLN A 279 3.27 16.01 11.96
CA GLN A 279 2.54 14.99 11.21
C GLN A 279 1.00 15.14 11.19
N PRO A 280 0.28 15.49 12.28
CA PRO A 280 -1.16 15.72 12.20
C PRO A 280 -1.54 16.86 11.24
N SER A 281 -0.70 17.90 11.15
CA SER A 281 -0.92 18.99 10.20
C SER A 281 -0.64 18.58 8.76
N VAL A 282 0.36 17.71 8.52
CA VAL A 282 0.68 17.16 7.20
C VAL A 282 -0.47 16.32 6.66
N LEU A 283 -1.08 15.48 7.51
CA LEU A 283 -2.25 14.69 7.14
C LEU A 283 -3.37 15.55 6.56
N LEU A 284 -3.65 16.69 7.18
CA LEU A 284 -4.74 17.58 6.75
C LEU A 284 -4.32 18.49 5.60
N SER A 285 -3.20 19.20 5.77
CA SER A 285 -2.82 20.30 4.87
C SER A 285 -2.11 19.83 3.60
N TYR A 286 -1.58 18.61 3.60
CA TYR A 286 -0.89 18.04 2.45
C TYR A 286 -1.64 16.82 1.90
N TYR A 287 -1.71 15.69 2.61
CA TYR A 287 -2.30 14.47 2.07
C TYR A 287 -3.79 14.59 1.72
N LEU A 288 -4.61 15.08 2.65
CA LEU A 288 -6.05 15.22 2.39
C LEU A 288 -6.32 16.31 1.35
N LYS A 289 -5.55 17.40 1.38
CA LYS A 289 -5.64 18.46 0.36
C LYS A 289 -5.32 17.89 -1.03
N LEU A 290 -4.21 17.19 -1.21
CA LEU A 290 -3.83 16.63 -2.51
C LEU A 290 -4.78 15.53 -2.98
N PHE A 291 -5.37 14.77 -2.05
CA PHE A 291 -6.38 13.79 -2.40
C PHE A 291 -7.67 14.43 -2.92
N LEU A 292 -8.10 15.55 -2.33
CA LEU A 292 -9.33 16.25 -2.76
C LEU A 292 -9.09 17.24 -3.89
N PHE A 293 -7.95 17.91 -3.86
CA PHE A 293 -7.55 18.96 -4.78
C PHE A 293 -6.10 18.75 -5.21
N PRO A 294 -5.85 17.91 -6.24
CA PRO A 294 -4.50 17.56 -6.68
C PRO A 294 -3.86 18.66 -7.53
N ILE A 295 -3.64 19.80 -6.92
CA ILE A 295 -3.01 21.00 -7.51
C ILE A 295 -1.68 21.28 -6.82
N ASN A 296 -0.73 21.85 -7.55
CA ASN A 296 0.62 22.16 -7.07
C ASN A 296 1.32 20.90 -6.52
N LEU A 297 1.24 19.79 -7.28
CA LEU A 297 1.99 18.59 -6.97
C LEU A 297 3.49 18.90 -7.02
N ASN A 298 4.20 18.57 -5.94
CA ASN A 298 5.65 18.75 -5.83
C ASN A 298 6.25 17.48 -5.23
N ILE A 299 7.37 17.04 -5.78
CA ILE A 299 8.12 15.87 -5.31
C ILE A 299 8.74 16.15 -3.93
N ASP A 300 9.17 17.40 -3.70
CA ASP A 300 9.77 17.85 -2.44
C ASP A 300 8.98 19.06 -1.91
N PRO A 301 7.92 18.83 -1.12
CA PRO A 301 7.09 19.90 -0.61
C PRO A 301 7.74 20.63 0.56
N ASP A 302 7.76 21.96 0.51
CA ASP A 302 8.15 22.80 1.64
C ASP A 302 7.08 22.77 2.73
N ILE A 303 7.27 21.93 3.74
CA ILE A 303 6.36 21.76 4.87
C ILE A 303 6.85 22.51 6.07
N ARG A 304 6.03 23.43 6.58
CA ARG A 304 6.35 24.20 7.79
C ARG A 304 6.34 23.33 9.02
N ILE A 305 7.49 23.23 9.69
CA ILE A 305 7.70 22.46 10.91
C ILE A 305 6.92 23.07 12.08
N VAL A 306 6.25 22.23 12.84
CA VAL A 306 5.59 22.59 14.11
C VAL A 306 6.56 22.32 15.25
N THR A 307 7.02 23.36 15.92
CA THR A 307 7.98 23.28 17.02
C THR A 307 7.33 23.36 18.40
N GLN A 308 6.05 23.76 18.47
CA GLN A 308 5.36 24.02 19.72
C GLN A 308 4.09 23.20 19.82
N TRP A 309 3.91 22.48 20.92
CA TRP A 309 2.75 21.61 21.14
C TRP A 309 1.41 22.39 21.23
N TRP A 310 1.42 23.70 21.54
CA TRP A 310 0.24 24.56 21.53
C TRP A 310 -0.07 25.19 20.16
N SER A 311 0.64 24.80 19.11
CA SER A 311 0.40 25.27 17.76
C SER A 311 -1.01 24.89 17.27
N TRP A 312 -1.76 25.84 16.76
CA TRP A 312 -3.09 25.59 16.21
C TRP A 312 -3.06 24.54 15.06
N ARG A 313 -1.96 24.47 14.33
CA ARG A 313 -1.79 23.49 13.24
C ARG A 313 -1.79 22.05 13.75
N PHE A 314 -1.15 21.78 14.88
CA PHE A 314 -1.18 20.47 15.52
C PHE A 314 -2.60 20.06 15.89
N TYR A 315 -3.36 20.96 16.54
CA TYR A 315 -4.72 20.68 16.98
C TYR A 315 -5.71 20.56 15.82
N THR A 316 -5.59 21.35 14.76
CA THR A 316 -6.49 21.23 13.59
C THR A 316 -6.36 19.86 12.93
N GLY A 317 -5.15 19.31 12.83
CA GLY A 317 -4.94 17.96 12.33
C GLY A 317 -5.61 16.89 13.20
N ILE A 318 -5.42 16.96 14.51
CA ILE A 318 -6.06 16.03 15.46
C ILE A 318 -7.58 16.13 15.39
N VAL A 319 -8.13 17.36 15.44
CA VAL A 319 -9.58 17.58 15.36
C VAL A 319 -10.16 17.02 14.07
N ALA A 320 -9.48 17.18 12.94
CA ALA A 320 -9.94 16.62 11.67
C ALA A 320 -9.99 15.10 11.70
N ILE A 321 -8.98 14.44 12.25
CA ILE A 321 -8.95 12.96 12.39
C ILE A 321 -10.09 12.50 13.31
N VAL A 322 -10.24 13.11 14.49
CA VAL A 322 -11.30 12.76 15.45
C VAL A 322 -12.68 13.00 14.85
N PHE A 323 -12.86 14.12 14.15
CA PHE A 323 -14.10 14.44 13.45
C PHE A 323 -14.43 13.40 12.36
N ALA A 324 -13.47 13.02 11.53
CA ALA A 324 -13.65 11.99 10.51
C ALA A 324 -14.05 10.64 11.12
N ILE A 325 -13.41 10.23 12.22
CA ILE A 325 -13.77 9.01 12.97
C ILE A 325 -15.20 9.14 13.54
N PHE A 326 -15.52 10.29 14.15
CA PHE A 326 -16.84 10.53 14.73
C PHE A 326 -17.96 10.47 13.68
N VAL A 327 -17.80 11.19 12.56
CA VAL A 327 -18.78 11.17 11.45
C VAL A 327 -18.96 9.75 10.91
N SER A 328 -17.86 9.04 10.69
CA SER A 328 -17.90 7.66 10.19
C SER A 328 -18.54 6.68 11.19
N TYR A 329 -18.37 6.91 12.49
CA TYR A 329 -19.03 6.13 13.53
C TYR A 329 -20.54 6.36 13.57
N ARG A 330 -21.00 7.56 13.20
CA ARG A 330 -22.43 7.93 13.12
C ARG A 330 -23.16 7.29 11.94
N ILE A 331 -22.42 6.83 10.94
CA ILE A 331 -23.01 6.09 9.78
C ILE A 331 -23.34 4.67 10.26
N LYS A 332 -24.64 4.44 10.56
CA LYS A 332 -25.12 3.16 11.12
C LYS A 332 -25.31 2.08 10.05
N GLU A 333 -25.42 2.47 8.81
CA GLU A 333 -25.71 1.62 7.66
C GLU A 333 -24.55 0.69 7.33
N THR A 334 -23.32 1.19 7.46
CA THR A 334 -22.11 0.44 7.14
C THR A 334 -20.95 0.85 8.04
N ARG A 335 -20.02 -0.09 8.23
CA ARG A 335 -18.74 0.17 8.91
C ARG A 335 -17.58 0.44 7.96
N ALA A 336 -17.85 0.44 6.66
CA ALA A 336 -16.81 0.65 5.65
C ALA A 336 -16.04 1.97 5.81
N PRO A 337 -16.66 3.14 6.08
CA PRO A 337 -15.92 4.37 6.27
C PRO A 337 -14.93 4.31 7.43
N LEU A 338 -15.34 3.76 8.59
CA LEU A 338 -14.44 3.55 9.72
C LEU A 338 -13.26 2.65 9.37
N PHE A 339 -13.53 1.55 8.67
CA PHE A 339 -12.48 0.64 8.22
C PHE A 339 -11.46 1.36 7.35
N PHE A 340 -11.89 2.16 6.37
CA PHE A 340 -10.96 2.87 5.47
C PHE A 340 -10.18 3.98 6.19
N ILE A 341 -10.77 4.69 7.16
CA ILE A 341 -10.04 5.68 7.96
C ILE A 341 -8.95 4.98 8.77
N PHE A 342 -9.27 3.90 9.47
CA PHE A 342 -8.26 3.15 10.23
C PHE A 342 -7.20 2.53 9.30
N TRP A 343 -7.61 2.03 8.14
CA TRP A 343 -6.65 1.56 7.14
C TRP A 343 -5.65 2.65 6.76
N PHE A 344 -6.16 3.81 6.36
CA PHE A 344 -5.33 4.96 6.00
C PHE A 344 -4.35 5.32 7.14
N LEU A 345 -4.84 5.50 8.35
CA LEU A 345 -4.02 5.87 9.52
C LEU A 345 -2.95 4.81 9.84
N ILE A 346 -3.30 3.52 9.75
CA ILE A 346 -2.36 2.42 10.01
C ILE A 346 -1.28 2.36 8.93
N VAL A 347 -1.66 2.47 7.65
CA VAL A 347 -0.68 2.38 6.54
C VAL A 347 0.31 3.55 6.55
N ILE A 348 -0.15 4.74 6.92
CA ILE A 348 0.72 5.93 6.98
C ILE A 348 1.54 5.99 8.28
N SER A 349 1.15 5.26 9.33
CA SER A 349 1.78 5.37 10.65
C SER A 349 3.28 5.09 10.67
N PRO A 350 3.88 4.17 9.89
CA PRO A 350 5.32 3.96 9.92
C PRO A 350 6.13 5.18 9.44
N SER A 351 5.61 5.91 8.46
CA SER A 351 6.27 7.08 7.88
C SER A 351 5.84 8.41 8.52
N SER A 352 4.70 8.45 9.20
CA SER A 352 4.10 9.69 9.68
C SER A 352 3.82 9.67 11.20
N SER A 353 4.71 9.06 12.00
CA SER A 353 4.49 9.02 13.44
C SER A 353 5.78 9.24 14.25
N ILE A 354 6.41 8.17 14.70
CA ILE A 354 7.56 8.18 15.63
C ILE A 354 8.90 8.11 14.87
N ILE A 355 8.89 7.45 13.71
CA ILE A 355 10.10 7.27 12.90
C ILE A 355 10.30 8.55 12.09
N THR A 356 11.37 9.26 12.40
CA THR A 356 11.75 10.46 11.63
C THR A 356 12.30 10.03 10.28
N LEU A 357 11.69 10.53 9.22
CA LEU A 357 12.22 10.45 7.86
C LEU A 357 12.90 11.77 7.50
N ASN A 358 13.77 11.75 6.48
CA ASN A 358 14.41 12.98 6.00
C ASN A 358 13.38 13.95 5.42
N ASP A 359 12.32 13.38 4.82
CA ASP A 359 11.20 14.13 4.25
C ASP A 359 9.99 14.09 5.19
N LEU A 360 9.26 15.19 5.28
CA LEU A 360 8.08 15.33 6.15
C LEU A 360 6.81 14.75 5.51
N ALA A 361 6.81 14.53 4.20
CA ALA A 361 5.66 13.99 3.44
C ALA A 361 6.11 13.03 2.34
#